data_956c61187b8ac49fca46cbf1afc196b0
#
_entry.id   956c61187b8ac49fca46cbf1afc196b0
#
_cell.length_a   1.000
_cell.length_b   1.000
_cell.length_c   1.000
_cell.angle_alpha   90.00
_cell.angle_beta   90.00
_cell.angle_gamma   90.00
#
_symmetry.space_group_name_H-M   'P 1'
#
loop_
_entity.id
_entity.type
_entity.pdbx_description
1 polymer ?
#
loop_
_entity_poly.entity_id
_entity_poly.type
_entity_poly.pdbx_seq_one_letter_code
_entity_poly.pdbx_strand_id
1 'polypeptide(L)'
;MPAELKLQAFGAYVRAAFGELPYHVGSSLENKTGWRDVDVRVILDDDDWQRWGFCDPDYVGHRDEKWIALCLAFSALGREMTGLPIDFQIQPQTWANKKFRGMRGALGFVPHSFVGDVPVYDPAKLKSAALSPAPATAERSPQ
;
A
#
# COMPACT_ATOMS: atom_id res chain seq x y z
N MET A 1 -6.02 6.24 -18.78
CA MET A 1 -6.91 5.79 -17.66
C MET A 1 -7.04 6.93 -16.66
N PRO A 2 -8.24 7.31 -16.24
CA PRO A 2 -8.42 8.35 -15.24
C PRO A 2 -7.72 8.00 -13.92
N ALA A 3 -7.20 9.02 -13.23
CA ALA A 3 -6.45 8.83 -11.98
C ALA A 3 -7.26 8.09 -10.90
N GLU A 4 -8.56 8.33 -10.85
CA GLU A 4 -9.47 7.64 -9.94
C GLU A 4 -9.51 6.12 -10.17
N LEU A 5 -9.57 5.67 -11.43
CA LEU A 5 -9.52 4.24 -11.74
C LEU A 5 -8.18 3.61 -11.37
N LYS A 6 -7.08 4.33 -11.57
CA LYS A 6 -5.75 3.88 -11.13
C LYS A 6 -5.67 3.78 -9.60
N LEU A 7 -6.29 4.71 -8.89
CA LEU A 7 -6.36 4.67 -7.44
C LEU A 7 -7.18 3.46 -6.95
N GLN A 8 -8.28 3.13 -7.61
CA GLN A 8 -9.04 1.92 -7.33
C GLN A 8 -8.21 0.65 -7.59
N ALA A 9 -7.45 0.60 -8.68
CA ALA A 9 -6.57 -0.52 -8.99
C ALA A 9 -5.47 -0.68 -7.91
N PHE A 10 -4.85 0.40 -7.46
CA PHE A 10 -3.92 0.39 -6.33
C PHE A 10 -4.58 -0.16 -5.07
N GLY A 11 -5.79 0.29 -4.77
CA GLY A 11 -6.58 -0.22 -3.64
C GLY A 11 -6.83 -1.73 -3.70
N ALA A 12 -7.00 -2.30 -4.89
CA ALA A 12 -7.16 -3.75 -5.05
C ALA A 12 -5.90 -4.53 -4.65
N TYR A 13 -4.71 -4.01 -4.95
CA TYR A 13 -3.45 -4.62 -4.48
C TYR A 13 -3.28 -4.52 -2.97
N VAL A 14 -3.64 -3.39 -2.38
CA VAL A 14 -3.62 -3.22 -0.91
C VAL A 14 -4.57 -4.21 -0.25
N ARG A 15 -5.79 -4.34 -0.76
CA ARG A 15 -6.76 -5.32 -0.27
C ARG A 15 -6.24 -6.75 -0.35
N ALA A 16 -5.60 -7.11 -1.45
CA ALA A 16 -5.01 -8.45 -1.61
C ALA A 16 -3.89 -8.71 -0.61
N ALA A 17 -3.08 -7.69 -0.30
CA ALA A 17 -1.96 -7.82 0.64
C ALA A 17 -2.40 -7.90 2.11
N PHE A 18 -3.41 -7.13 2.49
CA PHE A 18 -3.82 -6.99 3.90
C PHE A 18 -5.13 -7.68 4.26
N GLY A 19 -5.90 -8.13 3.28
CA GLY A 19 -7.21 -8.75 3.50
C GLY A 19 -8.34 -7.78 3.86
N GLU A 20 -8.06 -6.47 3.88
CA GLU A 20 -9.00 -5.42 4.26
C GLU A 20 -9.08 -4.34 3.17
N LEU A 21 -10.24 -3.71 3.03
CA LEU A 21 -10.42 -2.60 2.11
C LEU A 21 -9.58 -1.40 2.56
N PRO A 22 -8.78 -0.82 1.65
CA PRO A 22 -8.18 0.49 1.92
C PRO A 22 -9.20 1.61 1.66
N TYR A 23 -8.92 2.76 2.24
CA TYR A 23 -9.75 3.96 2.12
C TYR A 23 -8.93 5.15 1.64
N HIS A 24 -9.50 5.90 0.71
CA HIS A 24 -9.06 7.26 0.42
C HIS A 24 -9.64 8.17 1.50
N VAL A 25 -8.79 8.95 2.14
CA VAL A 25 -9.17 9.84 3.25
C VAL A 25 -8.51 11.21 3.09
N GLY A 26 -8.82 12.12 3.99
CA GLY A 26 -8.14 13.41 4.10
C GLY A 26 -8.56 14.45 3.07
N SER A 27 -7.76 15.48 2.94
CA SER A 27 -8.11 16.69 2.19
C SER A 27 -8.32 16.45 0.69
N SER A 28 -7.63 15.50 0.08
CA SER A 28 -7.80 15.20 -1.35
C SER A 28 -9.14 14.51 -1.66
N LEU A 29 -9.76 13.85 -0.67
CA LEU A 29 -11.12 13.31 -0.79
C LEU A 29 -12.17 14.42 -0.64
N GLU A 30 -11.97 15.33 0.29
CA GLU A 30 -12.94 16.36 0.68
C GLU A 30 -12.88 17.61 -0.22
N ASN A 31 -11.69 17.92 -0.76
CA ASN A 31 -11.43 19.14 -1.52
C ASN A 31 -10.93 18.82 -2.93
N LYS A 32 -11.44 19.53 -3.93
CA LYS A 32 -11.00 19.38 -5.33
C LYS A 32 -9.61 19.97 -5.58
N THR A 33 -9.17 20.92 -4.78
CA THR A 33 -7.90 21.64 -4.94
C THR A 33 -7.27 21.95 -3.59
N GLY A 34 -5.97 22.27 -3.59
CA GLY A 34 -5.25 22.69 -2.39
C GLY A 34 -4.72 21.56 -1.52
N TRP A 35 -4.85 20.30 -1.96
CA TRP A 35 -4.25 19.15 -1.28
C TRP A 35 -2.82 18.91 -1.78
N ARG A 36 -1.95 18.35 -0.90
CA ARG A 36 -0.58 17.98 -1.24
C ARG A 36 -0.42 16.50 -1.54
N ASP A 37 -1.09 15.68 -0.74
CA ASP A 37 -0.96 14.23 -0.76
C ASP A 37 -2.33 13.58 -0.94
N VAL A 38 -2.33 12.40 -1.51
CA VAL A 38 -3.49 11.51 -1.55
C VAL A 38 -3.32 10.48 -0.45
N ASP A 39 -4.06 10.66 0.62
CA ASP A 39 -4.00 9.81 1.80
C ASP A 39 -4.77 8.51 1.58
N VAL A 40 -4.06 7.39 1.62
CA VAL A 40 -4.65 6.05 1.55
C VAL A 40 -4.35 5.31 2.86
N ARG A 41 -5.39 4.80 3.48
CA ARG A 41 -5.28 4.08 4.76
C ARG A 41 -5.87 2.68 4.63
N VAL A 42 -5.14 1.67 5.02
CA VAL A 42 -5.70 0.35 5.32
C VAL A 42 -5.93 0.27 6.83
N ILE A 43 -7.15 -0.06 7.20
CA ILE A 43 -7.55 -0.14 8.61
C ILE A 43 -7.73 -1.61 8.94
N LEU A 44 -6.80 -2.15 9.70
CA LEU A 44 -6.84 -3.52 10.18
C LEU A 44 -7.70 -3.61 11.44
N ASP A 45 -8.44 -4.70 11.62
CA ASP A 45 -8.98 -4.96 12.94
C ASP A 45 -7.85 -5.07 13.98
N ASP A 46 -8.17 -4.88 15.25
CA ASP A 46 -7.15 -4.80 16.30
C ASP A 46 -6.40 -6.13 16.47
N ASP A 47 -7.06 -7.28 16.22
CA ASP A 47 -6.43 -8.59 16.27
C ASP A 47 -5.42 -8.79 15.13
N ASP A 48 -5.76 -8.36 13.92
CA ASP A 48 -4.84 -8.41 12.78
C ASP A 48 -3.64 -7.48 12.99
N TRP A 49 -3.85 -6.31 13.54
CA TRP A 49 -2.77 -5.42 13.95
C TRP A 49 -1.77 -6.13 14.87
N GLN A 50 -2.28 -6.84 15.87
CA GLN A 50 -1.46 -7.62 16.80
C GLN A 50 -0.74 -8.79 16.11
N ARG A 51 -1.41 -9.49 15.19
CA ARG A 51 -0.80 -10.60 14.43
C ARG A 51 0.33 -10.13 13.53
N TRP A 52 0.23 -8.94 12.96
CA TRP A 52 1.32 -8.31 12.20
C TRP A 52 2.53 -7.98 13.07
N GLY A 53 2.34 -7.88 14.39
CA GLY A 53 3.40 -7.56 15.34
C GLY A 53 3.80 -6.09 15.34
N PHE A 54 2.90 -5.19 14.92
CA PHE A 54 3.15 -3.75 14.97
C PHE A 54 3.16 -3.22 16.40
N CYS A 55 3.94 -2.17 16.63
CA CYS A 55 3.99 -1.48 17.90
C CYS A 55 2.68 -0.75 18.21
N ASP A 56 2.59 -0.22 19.44
CA ASP A 56 1.51 0.68 19.82
C ASP A 56 1.37 1.81 18.77
N PRO A 57 0.15 2.07 18.27
CA PRO A 57 -0.05 3.04 17.18
C PRO A 57 0.37 4.47 17.52
N ASP A 58 0.42 4.86 18.78
CA ASP A 58 0.93 6.16 19.19
C ASP A 58 2.46 6.29 19.04
N TYR A 59 3.17 5.17 18.93
CA TYR A 59 4.63 5.11 18.78
C TYR A 59 5.12 4.54 17.45
N VAL A 60 4.25 3.93 16.67
CA VAL A 60 4.61 3.17 15.47
C VAL A 60 5.40 3.99 14.44
N GLY A 61 5.04 5.25 14.24
CA GLY A 61 5.72 6.15 13.31
C GLY A 61 7.15 6.53 13.69
N HIS A 62 7.59 6.19 14.91
CA HIS A 62 8.89 6.57 15.44
C HIS A 62 9.81 5.39 15.74
N ARG A 63 9.26 4.17 15.92
CA ARG A 63 10.01 3.04 16.45
C ARG A 63 9.73 1.71 15.76
N ASP A 64 8.79 1.65 14.86
CA ASP A 64 8.43 0.42 14.16
C ASP A 64 8.98 0.43 12.74
N GLU A 65 10.18 -0.09 12.57
CA GLU A 65 10.85 -0.15 11.26
C GLU A 65 10.07 -1.02 10.25
N LYS A 66 9.40 -2.08 10.70
CA LYS A 66 8.57 -2.93 9.84
C LYS A 66 7.36 -2.15 9.32
N TRP A 67 6.67 -1.44 10.18
CA TRP A 67 5.55 -0.58 9.80
C TRP A 67 6.00 0.52 8.83
N ILE A 68 7.09 1.19 9.14
CA ILE A 68 7.67 2.25 8.28
C ILE A 68 8.01 1.68 6.90
N ALA A 69 8.70 0.54 6.83
CA ALA A 69 9.08 -0.09 5.57
C ALA A 69 7.86 -0.44 4.72
N LEU A 70 6.81 -1.01 5.31
CA LEU A 70 5.57 -1.33 4.61
C LEU A 70 4.84 -0.07 4.12
N CYS A 71 4.73 0.95 4.94
CA CYS A 71 4.09 2.21 4.55
C CYS A 71 4.84 2.90 3.40
N LEU A 72 6.17 2.93 3.44
CA LEU A 72 7.00 3.49 2.38
C LEU A 72 6.91 2.66 1.09
N ALA A 73 6.95 1.33 1.19
CA ALA A 73 6.86 0.45 0.03
C ALA A 73 5.51 0.58 -0.69
N PHE A 74 4.40 0.59 0.04
CA PHE A 74 3.07 0.77 -0.55
C PHE A 74 2.82 2.21 -1.04
N SER A 75 3.39 3.22 -0.39
CA SER A 75 3.38 4.59 -0.92
C SER A 75 4.10 4.67 -2.27
N ALA A 76 5.27 4.05 -2.39
CA ALA A 76 6.03 3.99 -3.64
C ALA A 76 5.26 3.24 -4.73
N LEU A 77 4.67 2.08 -4.42
CA LEU A 77 3.84 1.33 -5.34
C LEU A 77 2.64 2.17 -5.81
N GLY A 78 1.96 2.84 -4.90
CA GLY A 78 0.83 3.69 -5.22
C GLY A 78 1.21 4.84 -6.14
N ARG A 79 2.32 5.50 -5.90
CA ARG A 79 2.85 6.57 -6.78
C ARG A 79 3.19 6.05 -8.17
N GLU A 80 3.84 4.91 -8.26
CA GLU A 80 4.17 4.27 -9.54
C GLU A 80 2.90 3.92 -10.34
N MET A 81 1.91 3.32 -9.68
CA MET A 81 0.67 2.90 -10.34
C MET A 81 -0.23 4.05 -10.75
N THR A 82 -0.30 5.12 -9.96
CA THR A 82 -1.30 6.18 -10.11
C THR A 82 -0.74 7.47 -10.69
N GLY A 83 0.55 7.73 -10.52
CA GLY A 83 1.15 9.05 -10.78
C GLY A 83 0.74 10.11 -9.76
N LEU A 84 0.03 9.74 -8.70
CA LEU A 84 -0.39 10.65 -7.63
C LEU A 84 0.58 10.61 -6.46
N PRO A 85 0.70 11.69 -5.67
CA PRO A 85 1.54 11.72 -4.47
C PRO A 85 0.88 10.92 -3.32
N ILE A 86 0.92 9.60 -3.40
CA ILE A 86 0.30 8.70 -2.42
C ILE A 86 1.07 8.74 -1.10
N ASP A 87 0.33 8.96 -0.01
CA ASP A 87 0.76 8.71 1.37
C ASP A 87 -0.06 7.55 1.94
N PHE A 88 0.56 6.38 2.03
CA PHE A 88 -0.07 5.16 2.51
C PHE A 88 0.30 4.89 3.96
N GLN A 89 -0.69 4.56 4.78
CA GLN A 89 -0.47 4.13 6.16
C GLN A 89 -1.39 2.97 6.54
N ILE A 90 -0.88 2.14 7.45
CA ILE A 90 -1.60 1.05 8.09
C ILE A 90 -2.03 1.54 9.48
N GLN A 91 -3.29 1.32 9.85
CA GLN A 91 -3.83 1.79 11.12
C GLN A 91 -4.70 0.71 11.79
N PRO A 92 -4.66 0.56 13.12
CA PRO A 92 -5.58 -0.31 13.82
C PRO A 92 -6.96 0.35 13.97
N GLN A 93 -8.01 -0.44 13.88
CA GLN A 93 -9.40 0.02 13.76
C GLN A 93 -9.86 0.88 14.93
N THR A 94 -9.67 0.44 16.16
CA THR A 94 -10.12 1.20 17.33
C THR A 94 -9.42 2.54 17.43
N TRP A 95 -8.11 2.56 17.23
CA TRP A 95 -7.32 3.78 17.23
C TRP A 95 -7.72 4.73 16.08
N ALA A 96 -7.86 4.21 14.87
CA ALA A 96 -8.25 5.00 13.69
C ALA A 96 -9.64 5.62 13.86
N ASN A 97 -10.61 4.86 14.36
CA ASN A 97 -11.97 5.32 14.58
C ASN A 97 -12.06 6.43 15.67
N LYS A 98 -11.17 6.37 16.65
CA LYS A 98 -11.08 7.37 17.71
C LYS A 98 -10.41 8.65 17.24
N LYS A 99 -9.34 8.54 16.44
CA LYS A 99 -8.49 9.67 16.02
C LYS A 99 -9.00 10.39 14.78
N PHE A 100 -9.60 9.66 13.83
CA PHE A 100 -9.99 10.19 12.53
C PHE A 100 -11.47 9.90 12.24
N ARG A 101 -12.30 10.92 12.36
CA ARG A 101 -13.76 10.84 12.16
C ARG A 101 -14.22 11.39 10.81
N GLY A 102 -13.29 11.74 9.91
CA GLY A 102 -13.59 12.26 8.59
C GLY A 102 -14.16 11.23 7.63
N MET A 103 -14.52 11.68 6.43
CA MET A 103 -15.01 10.81 5.37
C MET A 103 -13.95 9.79 4.95
N ARG A 104 -14.43 8.60 4.54
CA ARG A 104 -13.62 7.50 4.02
C ARG A 104 -14.23 7.00 2.72
N GLY A 105 -13.49 7.11 1.63
CA GLY A 105 -13.87 6.54 0.34
C GLY A 105 -13.23 5.17 0.14
N ALA A 106 -14.02 4.10 0.13
CA ALA A 106 -13.50 2.76 -0.05
C ALA A 106 -12.88 2.56 -1.44
N LEU A 107 -11.74 1.90 -1.49
CA LEU A 107 -10.98 1.59 -2.70
C LEU A 107 -10.93 0.08 -2.95
N GLY A 108 -10.56 -0.31 -4.17
CA GLY A 108 -10.33 -1.71 -4.49
C GLY A 108 -11.50 -2.41 -5.19
N PHE A 109 -12.42 -1.64 -5.77
CA PHE A 109 -13.61 -2.15 -6.47
C PHE A 109 -13.48 -2.21 -8.00
N VAL A 110 -12.27 -2.09 -8.54
CA VAL A 110 -12.08 -2.13 -10.01
C VAL A 110 -12.19 -3.57 -10.50
N PRO A 111 -13.09 -3.85 -11.47
CA PRO A 111 -13.13 -5.15 -12.13
C PRO A 111 -11.78 -5.46 -12.80
N HIS A 112 -11.37 -6.71 -12.78
CA HIS A 112 -10.11 -7.17 -13.39
C HIS A 112 -9.92 -6.75 -14.85
N SER A 113 -11.00 -6.52 -15.58
CA SER A 113 -10.98 -6.07 -16.99
C SER A 113 -10.42 -4.65 -17.20
N PHE A 114 -10.29 -3.85 -16.15
CA PHE A 114 -9.75 -2.48 -16.22
C PHE A 114 -8.27 -2.40 -15.81
N VAL A 115 -7.65 -3.50 -15.48
CA VAL A 115 -6.25 -3.56 -15.01
C VAL A 115 -5.28 -3.69 -16.20
N GLY A 116 -5.75 -3.57 -17.45
CA GLY A 116 -4.97 -3.85 -18.65
C GLY A 116 -3.70 -2.99 -18.85
N ASP A 117 -3.62 -1.80 -18.25
CA ASP A 117 -2.48 -0.91 -18.36
C ASP A 117 -1.64 -0.80 -17.07
N VAL A 118 -2.06 -1.46 -16.01
CA VAL A 118 -1.26 -1.61 -14.79
C VAL A 118 -0.43 -2.86 -14.96
N PRO A 119 0.89 -2.83 -14.64
CA PRO A 119 1.68 -4.06 -14.69
C PRO A 119 0.99 -5.11 -13.80
N VAL A 120 0.32 -6.04 -14.47
CA VAL A 120 -0.31 -7.16 -13.79
C VAL A 120 0.81 -7.95 -13.14
N TYR A 121 0.80 -8.01 -11.83
CA TYR A 121 1.64 -8.90 -11.09
C TYR A 121 1.32 -10.34 -11.55
N ASP A 122 2.23 -10.90 -12.33
CA ASP A 122 2.14 -12.29 -12.75
C ASP A 122 3.00 -13.13 -11.78
N PRO A 123 2.37 -13.88 -10.86
CA PRO A 123 3.11 -14.70 -9.91
C PRO A 123 3.99 -15.76 -10.60
N ALA A 124 3.65 -16.15 -11.83
CA ALA A 124 4.47 -17.07 -12.61
C ALA A 124 5.78 -16.43 -13.05
N LYS A 125 5.78 -15.13 -13.39
CA LYS A 125 6.99 -14.38 -13.72
C LYS A 125 7.92 -14.21 -12.53
N LEU A 126 7.37 -14.06 -11.33
CA LEU A 126 8.18 -13.96 -10.10
C LEU A 126 8.81 -15.30 -9.73
N LYS A 127 8.08 -16.40 -9.87
CA LYS A 127 8.64 -17.75 -9.71
C LYS A 127 9.74 -18.02 -10.71
N SER A 128 9.57 -17.62 -11.96
CA SER A 128 10.59 -17.74 -13.01
C SER A 128 11.82 -16.89 -12.70
N ALA A 129 11.66 -15.65 -12.24
CA ALA A 129 12.77 -14.77 -11.84
C ALA A 129 13.50 -15.27 -10.58
N ALA A 130 12.77 -15.82 -9.60
CA ALA A 130 13.35 -16.40 -8.37
C ALA A 130 14.08 -17.72 -8.61
N LEU A 131 13.73 -18.46 -9.67
CA LEU A 131 14.37 -19.72 -10.08
C LEU A 131 15.49 -19.49 -11.09
N SER A 132 15.66 -18.30 -11.62
CA SER A 132 16.83 -17.96 -12.43
C SER A 132 18.06 -17.97 -11.54
N PRO A 133 19.13 -18.74 -11.89
CA PRO A 133 20.35 -18.70 -11.10
C PRO A 133 20.84 -17.25 -11.03
N ALA A 134 21.21 -16.80 -9.83
CA ALA A 134 21.90 -15.53 -9.68
C ALA A 134 23.08 -15.50 -10.65
N PRO A 135 23.38 -14.38 -11.35
CA PRO A 135 24.57 -14.29 -12.15
C PRO A 135 25.75 -14.71 -11.28
N ALA A 136 26.51 -15.69 -11.77
CA ALA A 136 27.67 -16.19 -11.05
C ALA A 136 28.48 -14.99 -10.59
N THR A 137 28.52 -14.74 -9.29
CA THR A 137 29.48 -13.84 -8.70
C THR A 137 30.83 -14.39 -9.12
N ALA A 138 31.58 -13.61 -9.89
CA ALA A 138 32.93 -13.99 -10.26
C ALA A 138 33.64 -14.39 -8.96
N GLU A 139 33.97 -15.67 -8.81
CA GLU A 139 34.80 -16.13 -7.72
C GLU A 139 36.07 -15.28 -7.78
N ARG A 140 36.24 -14.42 -6.77
CA ARG A 140 37.52 -13.79 -6.56
C ARG A 140 38.47 -14.95 -6.21
N SER A 141 39.31 -15.29 -7.16
CA SER A 141 40.40 -16.18 -6.87
C SER A 141 41.16 -15.67 -5.66
N PRO A 142 41.33 -16.46 -4.61
CA PRO A 142 42.20 -16.06 -3.51
C PRO A 142 43.60 -15.88 -4.05
N GLN A 143 44.14 -14.70 -3.93
CA GLN A 143 45.57 -14.49 -4.10
C GLN A 143 46.34 -14.98 -2.89
#